data_71d937b496974689f6d393a7d6daae5a
#
_entry.id   71d937b496974689f6d393a7d6daae5a
#
_cell.length_a   1.000
_cell.length_b   1.000
_cell.length_c   1.000
_cell.angle_alpha   90.00
_cell.angle_beta   90.00
_cell.angle_gamma   90.00
#
_symmetry.space_group_name_H-M   'P 1'
#
loop_
_entity.id
_entity.type
_entity.pdbx_description
1 polymer ?
#
loop_
_entity_poly.entity_id
_entity_poly.type
_entity_poly.pdbx_seq_one_letter_code
_entity_poly.pdbx_strand_id
1 'polypeptide(L)'
;MDNMNTMDFNQKIDVSLRASLEATPVERNASDDLSTGSSSDGFWNLIVLYTGSPQTLQNEFPSSSFTFLLGNYAIVKISEDDISSLAAFPQVIYIERPRQLFFEIVSARQASCLSAIQENSSYGLTGKGILISVIDSGIDYAHPDFCNPDKTTRLVALWDQTILADPSAGRFAPAGYSQGTLFSPEQINAALQADTFEQRMELVPSTDVTGHGTHVAGIAAGNGRASGGLYRGVAPESSLLAVKLGSPDPKGFPNTIELMQAVDFSVRYAIEHTVPLVINLSFGNTYGSHSGTSLLETYLDYVSNLGRINIVVGSGNEGNNGGHASARLASLESARIEFAVGNYESSLSIQIWKNYWDDIRFQLTPPGPGTSFKIPNQPGSWRFSFGTTQILVYYGLPSPYSLYQEIAIDLLPRRDYISGGVWFFTAEARSVIEGIIDLWMPAAAIRGTATQFLTPTTETTLTIPSTAGNVITVGAYDSSTNTLAPFSGRGYTWNTRQVKPDLVAPGVDITSCAVGGGYESRSGTSMAAPFVSGSCALLMQWGILQNNDPFLYGEKMKAYLIRGARQLPFSVSYPNPQSGYGALCVSSSLTFV
;
A
#
# COMPACT_ATOMS: atom_id res chain seq x y z
N MET A 1 -35.27 -23.60 15.10
CA MET A 1 -33.82 -23.91 15.30
C MET A 1 -32.93 -23.28 14.21
N ASP A 2 -33.48 -22.39 13.36
CA ASP A 2 -32.79 -21.93 12.14
C ASP A 2 -32.13 -20.53 12.21
N ASN A 3 -32.13 -19.87 13.37
CA ASN A 3 -31.58 -18.53 13.52
C ASN A 3 -30.18 -18.45 14.16
N MET A 4 -29.56 -19.59 14.50
CA MET A 4 -28.23 -19.59 15.13
C MET A 4 -27.07 -19.71 14.12
N ASN A 5 -27.33 -20.22 12.90
CA ASN A 5 -26.26 -20.45 11.92
C ASN A 5 -25.93 -19.24 11.02
N THR A 6 -26.84 -18.29 10.85
CA THR A 6 -26.61 -17.13 10.00
C THR A 6 -25.74 -16.04 10.62
N MET A 7 -25.60 -16.01 11.95
CA MET A 7 -24.70 -15.06 12.61
C MET A 7 -23.22 -15.42 12.49
N ASP A 8 -22.88 -16.70 12.38
CA ASP A 8 -21.48 -17.16 12.41
C ASP A 8 -20.72 -16.86 11.09
N PHE A 9 -21.40 -16.97 9.95
CA PHE A 9 -20.77 -16.73 8.64
C PHE A 9 -20.44 -15.26 8.38
N ASN A 10 -21.23 -14.37 8.94
CA ASN A 10 -21.02 -12.93 8.85
C ASN A 10 -19.72 -12.46 9.53
N GLN A 11 -19.16 -13.21 10.47
CA GLN A 11 -17.90 -12.84 11.13
C GLN A 11 -16.65 -13.11 10.28
N LYS A 12 -16.77 -13.96 9.25
CA LYS A 12 -15.69 -14.26 8.32
C LYS A 12 -15.56 -13.26 7.16
N ILE A 13 -16.47 -12.31 7.03
CA ILE A 13 -16.48 -11.33 5.95
C ILE A 13 -16.09 -9.96 6.51
N ASP A 14 -15.12 -9.31 5.86
CA ASP A 14 -14.66 -7.95 6.17
C ASP A 14 -15.83 -6.93 6.16
N VAL A 15 -15.76 -5.94 7.05
CA VAL A 15 -16.79 -4.90 7.20
C VAL A 15 -17.00 -4.14 5.90
N SER A 16 -15.92 -3.78 5.20
CA SER A 16 -16.02 -3.03 3.95
C SER A 16 -16.64 -3.85 2.81
N LEU A 17 -16.38 -5.16 2.77
CA LEU A 17 -17.07 -6.06 1.83
C LEU A 17 -18.57 -6.15 2.15
N ARG A 18 -18.94 -6.25 3.42
CA ARG A 18 -20.36 -6.27 3.81
C ARG A 18 -21.07 -4.98 3.44
N ALA A 19 -20.44 -3.83 3.72
CA ALA A 19 -20.99 -2.54 3.32
C ALA A 19 -21.24 -2.49 1.80
N SER A 20 -20.30 -3.01 1.01
CA SER A 20 -20.43 -3.08 -0.44
C SER A 20 -21.51 -4.05 -0.91
N LEU A 21 -21.68 -5.21 -0.27
CA LEU A 21 -22.72 -6.20 -0.61
C LEU A 21 -24.12 -5.72 -0.22
N GLU A 22 -24.26 -4.97 0.88
CA GLU A 22 -25.52 -4.40 1.32
C GLU A 22 -25.89 -3.10 0.57
N ALA A 23 -24.93 -2.45 -0.09
CA ALA A 23 -25.17 -1.32 -0.95
C ALA A 23 -25.94 -1.76 -2.21
N THR A 24 -26.91 -0.95 -2.61
CA THR A 24 -27.60 -1.17 -3.89
C THR A 24 -26.65 -0.95 -5.07
N PRO A 25 -26.91 -1.53 -6.26
CA PRO A 25 -26.07 -1.27 -7.44
C PRO A 25 -25.89 0.22 -7.76
N VAL A 26 -26.91 1.05 -7.47
CA VAL A 26 -26.84 2.50 -7.67
C VAL A 26 -25.88 3.15 -6.69
N GLU A 27 -25.91 2.74 -5.42
CA GLU A 27 -24.99 3.23 -4.37
C GLU A 27 -23.56 2.79 -4.67
N ARG A 28 -23.34 1.54 -5.08
CA ARG A 28 -22.02 1.04 -5.48
C ARG A 28 -21.44 1.82 -6.66
N ASN A 29 -22.23 2.06 -7.69
CA ASN A 29 -21.79 2.82 -8.87
C ASN A 29 -21.56 4.31 -8.58
N ALA A 30 -22.06 4.82 -7.48
CA ALA A 30 -21.84 6.20 -7.04
C ALA A 30 -20.58 6.37 -6.16
N SER A 31 -19.89 5.28 -5.83
CA SER A 31 -18.65 5.29 -5.01
C SER A 31 -17.63 4.32 -5.59
N ASP A 32 -16.48 4.83 -6.01
CA ASP A 32 -15.38 4.01 -6.49
C ASP A 32 -14.86 3.07 -5.38
N ASP A 33 -14.96 3.48 -4.12
CA ASP A 33 -14.59 2.61 -3.01
C ASP A 33 -15.58 1.45 -2.84
N LEU A 34 -16.88 1.69 -2.80
CA LEU A 34 -17.88 0.62 -2.65
C LEU A 34 -17.90 -0.35 -3.84
N SER A 35 -17.50 0.08 -5.03
CA SER A 35 -17.43 -0.75 -6.23
C SER A 35 -16.12 -1.53 -6.35
N THR A 36 -15.10 -1.20 -5.55
CA THR A 36 -13.78 -1.87 -5.65
C THR A 36 -13.88 -3.36 -5.41
N GLY A 37 -13.39 -4.15 -6.38
CA GLY A 37 -13.46 -5.61 -6.38
C GLY A 37 -14.68 -6.17 -7.11
N SER A 38 -15.74 -5.37 -7.32
CA SER A 38 -16.89 -5.79 -8.13
C SER A 38 -16.64 -5.54 -9.63
N SER A 39 -17.24 -6.35 -10.46
CA SER A 39 -17.25 -6.20 -11.92
C SER A 39 -18.67 -6.03 -12.46
N SER A 40 -18.80 -5.42 -13.64
CA SER A 40 -20.10 -5.16 -14.26
C SER A 40 -20.90 -6.42 -14.63
N ASP A 41 -20.25 -7.59 -14.61
CA ASP A 41 -20.86 -8.90 -14.86
C ASP A 41 -21.40 -9.59 -13.58
N GLY A 42 -21.41 -8.89 -12.43
CA GLY A 42 -21.91 -9.41 -11.16
C GLY A 42 -20.93 -10.31 -10.40
N PHE A 43 -19.66 -10.32 -10.82
CA PHE A 43 -18.61 -11.05 -10.11
C PHE A 43 -17.82 -10.12 -9.18
N TRP A 44 -17.24 -10.72 -8.16
CA TRP A 44 -16.33 -10.07 -7.20
C TRP A 44 -14.96 -10.72 -7.23
N ASN A 45 -13.93 -9.91 -7.22
CA ASN A 45 -12.57 -10.33 -6.92
C ASN A 45 -12.29 -10.11 -5.45
N LEU A 46 -12.00 -11.18 -4.70
CA LEU A 46 -11.87 -11.17 -3.25
C LEU A 46 -10.54 -11.78 -2.82
N ILE A 47 -10.04 -11.33 -1.68
CA ILE A 47 -8.89 -11.91 -0.99
C ILE A 47 -9.42 -12.89 0.05
N VAL A 48 -8.98 -14.14 -0.01
CA VAL A 48 -9.46 -15.22 0.88
C VAL A 48 -8.29 -15.84 1.61
N LEU A 49 -8.38 -15.90 2.92
CA LEU A 49 -7.54 -16.74 3.77
C LEU A 49 -8.26 -18.05 4.02
N TYR A 50 -7.61 -19.17 3.76
CA TYR A 50 -8.22 -20.50 3.89
C TYR A 50 -7.29 -21.49 4.60
N THR A 51 -7.78 -22.70 4.88
CA THR A 51 -7.01 -23.84 5.41
C THR A 51 -7.20 -25.08 4.55
N GLY A 52 -6.26 -26.02 4.63
CA GLY A 52 -6.37 -27.29 3.93
C GLY A 52 -5.94 -27.24 2.47
N SER A 53 -6.51 -28.14 1.64
CA SER A 53 -6.09 -28.26 0.24
C SER A 53 -6.73 -27.22 -0.67
N PRO A 54 -5.95 -26.49 -1.50
CA PRO A 54 -6.47 -25.62 -2.54
C PRO A 54 -7.46 -26.32 -3.49
N GLN A 55 -7.21 -27.57 -3.79
CA GLN A 55 -8.04 -28.36 -4.70
C GLN A 55 -9.45 -28.62 -4.15
N THR A 56 -9.59 -28.78 -2.84
CA THR A 56 -10.90 -28.95 -2.22
C THR A 56 -11.73 -27.68 -2.36
N LEU A 57 -11.11 -26.51 -2.14
CA LEU A 57 -11.77 -25.22 -2.28
C LEU A 57 -12.20 -24.98 -3.74
N GLN A 58 -11.34 -25.27 -4.70
CA GLN A 58 -11.63 -25.10 -6.13
C GLN A 58 -12.73 -26.05 -6.62
N ASN A 59 -12.76 -27.28 -6.13
CA ASN A 59 -13.78 -28.28 -6.51
C ASN A 59 -15.18 -27.93 -5.97
N GLU A 60 -15.26 -27.28 -4.81
CA GLU A 60 -16.54 -26.85 -4.20
C GLU A 60 -17.17 -25.69 -4.96
N PHE A 61 -16.34 -24.80 -5.55
CA PHE A 61 -16.82 -23.64 -6.30
C PHE A 61 -16.36 -23.68 -7.76
N PRO A 62 -16.89 -24.60 -8.60
CA PRO A 62 -16.40 -24.82 -9.97
C PRO A 62 -16.72 -23.66 -10.93
N SER A 63 -17.69 -22.80 -10.60
CA SER A 63 -18.04 -21.58 -11.34
C SER A 63 -17.11 -20.39 -11.01
N SER A 64 -16.27 -20.53 -9.99
CA SER A 64 -15.35 -19.49 -9.54
C SER A 64 -13.93 -19.74 -10.04
N SER A 65 -13.15 -18.68 -10.23
CA SER A 65 -11.73 -18.81 -10.54
C SER A 65 -10.88 -18.48 -9.31
N PHE A 66 -9.81 -19.27 -9.11
CA PHE A 66 -8.91 -19.15 -7.99
C PHE A 66 -7.48 -18.92 -8.47
N THR A 67 -6.80 -17.93 -7.88
CA THR A 67 -5.35 -17.77 -7.93
C THR A 67 -4.79 -18.01 -6.53
N PHE A 68 -4.16 -19.16 -6.31
CA PHE A 68 -3.61 -19.51 -5.00
C PHE A 68 -2.24 -18.88 -4.81
N LEU A 69 -2.10 -18.13 -3.72
CA LEU A 69 -0.87 -17.45 -3.29
C LEU A 69 -0.16 -18.27 -2.21
N LEU A 70 1.04 -17.86 -1.83
CA LEU A 70 1.76 -18.45 -0.70
C LEU A 70 1.02 -18.22 0.63
N GLY A 71 1.19 -19.09 1.62
CA GLY A 71 0.66 -18.91 2.97
C GLY A 71 -0.84 -19.12 3.14
N ASN A 72 -1.46 -19.93 2.26
CA ASN A 72 -2.89 -20.22 2.28
C ASN A 72 -3.79 -19.01 1.96
N TYR A 73 -3.29 -18.08 1.15
CA TYR A 73 -4.09 -17.01 0.58
C TYR A 73 -4.56 -17.38 -0.83
N ALA A 74 -5.72 -16.89 -1.21
CA ALA A 74 -6.24 -17.00 -2.56
C ALA A 74 -6.90 -15.70 -3.01
N ILE A 75 -6.72 -15.35 -4.29
CA ILE A 75 -7.57 -14.38 -4.97
C ILE A 75 -8.68 -15.17 -5.65
N VAL A 76 -9.92 -14.81 -5.38
CA VAL A 76 -11.09 -15.54 -5.84
C VAL A 76 -11.98 -14.62 -6.65
N LYS A 77 -12.22 -14.95 -7.92
CA LYS A 77 -13.31 -14.32 -8.69
C LYS A 77 -14.56 -15.18 -8.55
N ILE A 78 -15.62 -14.62 -7.93
CA ILE A 78 -16.81 -15.34 -7.53
C ILE A 78 -18.06 -14.49 -7.78
N SER A 79 -19.21 -15.13 -8.09
CA SER A 79 -20.50 -14.48 -8.16
C SER A 79 -20.90 -13.88 -6.81
N GLU A 80 -21.56 -12.73 -6.81
CA GLU A 80 -22.11 -12.10 -5.60
C GLU A 80 -22.98 -13.06 -4.79
N ASP A 81 -23.81 -13.87 -5.47
CA ASP A 81 -24.71 -14.85 -4.84
C ASP A 81 -23.98 -15.97 -4.10
N ASP A 82 -22.77 -16.31 -4.53
CA ASP A 82 -21.99 -17.40 -3.97
C ASP A 82 -21.07 -16.97 -2.80
N ILE A 83 -20.93 -15.66 -2.54
CA ILE A 83 -20.02 -15.14 -1.48
C ILE A 83 -20.44 -15.68 -0.10
N SER A 84 -21.73 -15.73 0.19
CA SER A 84 -22.24 -16.28 1.45
C SER A 84 -21.91 -17.76 1.60
N SER A 85 -22.00 -18.54 0.52
CA SER A 85 -21.64 -19.95 0.49
C SER A 85 -20.14 -20.15 0.69
N LEU A 86 -19.31 -19.29 0.09
CA LEU A 86 -17.88 -19.28 0.29
C LEU A 86 -17.51 -18.99 1.75
N ALA A 87 -18.16 -18.00 2.38
CA ALA A 87 -17.95 -17.69 3.80
C ALA A 87 -18.40 -18.83 4.72
N ALA A 88 -19.46 -19.54 4.35
CA ALA A 88 -19.95 -20.69 5.08
C ALA A 88 -19.03 -21.92 5.00
N PHE A 89 -18.17 -21.98 3.98
CA PHE A 89 -17.31 -23.14 3.76
C PHE A 89 -16.28 -23.30 4.89
N PRO A 90 -16.16 -24.51 5.50
CA PRO A 90 -15.34 -24.70 6.69
C PRO A 90 -13.86 -24.36 6.51
N GLN A 91 -13.31 -24.53 5.31
CA GLN A 91 -11.91 -24.22 5.01
C GLN A 91 -11.64 -22.72 4.87
N VAL A 92 -12.65 -21.89 4.67
CA VAL A 92 -12.49 -20.43 4.59
C VAL A 92 -12.43 -19.86 6.01
N ILE A 93 -11.35 -19.14 6.27
CA ILE A 93 -11.10 -18.47 7.55
C ILE A 93 -11.62 -17.04 7.50
N TYR A 94 -11.28 -16.28 6.45
CA TYR A 94 -11.65 -14.87 6.32
C TYR A 94 -11.68 -14.43 4.85
N ILE A 95 -12.55 -13.49 4.54
CA ILE A 95 -12.74 -12.91 3.21
C ILE A 95 -12.66 -11.39 3.32
N GLU A 96 -11.79 -10.78 2.51
CA GLU A 96 -11.61 -9.33 2.43
C GLU A 96 -11.81 -8.86 0.98
N ARG A 97 -12.46 -7.71 0.79
CA ARG A 97 -12.47 -7.07 -0.53
C ARG A 97 -11.12 -6.38 -0.79
N PRO A 98 -10.71 -6.24 -2.05
CA PRO A 98 -9.52 -5.45 -2.38
C PRO A 98 -9.73 -3.98 -2.01
N ARG A 99 -8.62 -3.27 -1.78
CA ARG A 99 -8.61 -1.83 -1.52
C ARG A 99 -7.83 -1.13 -2.62
N GLN A 100 -8.30 0.03 -3.06
CA GLN A 100 -7.61 0.85 -4.05
C GLN A 100 -6.27 1.33 -3.50
N LEU A 101 -5.25 1.39 -4.38
CA LEU A 101 -3.92 1.89 -4.08
C LEU A 101 -3.66 3.13 -4.93
N PHE A 102 -3.11 4.18 -4.30
CA PHE A 102 -2.88 5.47 -4.96
C PHE A 102 -1.40 5.78 -4.99
N PHE A 103 -0.91 6.22 -6.15
CA PHE A 103 0.47 6.66 -6.33
C PHE A 103 0.63 8.07 -5.74
N GLU A 104 1.61 8.23 -4.85
CA GLU A 104 1.92 9.51 -4.23
C GLU A 104 3.03 10.19 -5.03
N ILE A 105 2.77 11.38 -5.55
CA ILE A 105 3.69 12.11 -6.43
C ILE A 105 4.12 13.40 -5.76
N VAL A 106 5.38 13.61 -5.54
CA VAL A 106 6.03 14.91 -5.45
C VAL A 106 7.55 14.85 -5.15
N SER A 107 8.33 15.81 -5.55
CA SER A 107 9.78 15.88 -5.84
C SER A 107 10.81 15.93 -4.67
N ALA A 108 11.98 15.40 -4.72
CA ALA A 108 13.35 15.81 -4.52
C ALA A 108 14.41 15.19 -3.56
N ARG A 109 15.72 15.43 -3.55
CA ARG A 109 16.92 14.64 -3.19
C ARG A 109 17.88 15.22 -2.12
N GLN A 110 18.46 14.46 -1.22
CA GLN A 110 19.91 14.16 -0.88
C GLN A 110 20.16 13.58 0.51
N ALA A 111 21.13 12.65 0.66
CA ALA A 111 22.00 12.24 1.78
C ALA A 111 21.68 10.94 2.56
N SER A 112 22.26 9.85 2.14
CA SER A 112 22.38 8.65 2.97
C SER A 112 23.79 8.06 2.86
N CYS A 113 24.66 8.17 3.81
CA CYS A 113 26.07 7.72 3.98
C CYS A 113 26.58 6.63 3.00
N LEU A 114 26.34 6.78 1.69
CA LEU A 114 26.57 5.74 0.66
C LEU A 114 27.99 5.78 0.09
N SER A 115 28.58 6.98 -0.05
CA SER A 115 29.89 7.15 -0.68
C SER A 115 30.98 6.32 0.00
N ALA A 116 30.95 6.25 1.33
CA ALA A 116 31.92 5.48 2.10
C ALA A 116 31.89 3.97 1.81
N ILE A 117 30.76 3.45 1.33
CA ILE A 117 30.57 2.01 1.08
C ILE A 117 30.81 1.67 -0.38
N GLN A 118 30.46 2.56 -1.29
CA GLN A 118 30.58 2.36 -2.73
C GLN A 118 31.96 2.70 -3.27
N GLU A 119 32.58 3.75 -2.74
CA GLU A 119 33.87 4.29 -3.20
C GLU A 119 35.05 3.71 -2.41
N ASN A 120 34.81 3.14 -1.24
CA ASN A 120 35.84 2.51 -0.43
C ASN A 120 36.18 1.13 -0.98
N SER A 121 37.45 0.91 -1.35
CA SER A 121 37.96 -0.35 -1.86
C SER A 121 37.73 -1.54 -0.94
N SER A 122 37.49 -1.33 0.36
CA SER A 122 37.24 -2.39 1.34
C SER A 122 35.85 -3.02 1.23
N TYR A 123 34.85 -2.29 0.76
CA TYR A 123 33.48 -2.79 0.63
C TYR A 123 33.05 -2.96 -0.82
N GLY A 124 33.17 -1.94 -1.67
CA GLY A 124 32.86 -1.96 -3.10
C GLY A 124 31.44 -2.47 -3.43
N LEU A 125 30.45 -2.15 -2.57
CA LEU A 125 29.11 -2.70 -2.67
C LEU A 125 28.30 -1.94 -3.74
N THR A 126 27.73 -2.70 -4.66
CA THR A 126 26.95 -2.18 -5.80
C THR A 126 25.56 -2.81 -5.95
N GLY A 127 25.23 -3.77 -5.06
CA GLY A 127 23.99 -4.55 -5.13
C GLY A 127 24.06 -5.72 -6.10
N LYS A 128 25.23 -6.02 -6.66
CA LYS A 128 25.44 -7.11 -7.64
C LYS A 128 24.99 -8.46 -7.07
N GLY A 129 24.18 -9.18 -7.84
CA GLY A 129 23.65 -10.48 -7.45
C GLY A 129 22.39 -10.41 -6.55
N ILE A 130 21.89 -9.22 -6.26
CA ILE A 130 20.64 -9.00 -5.52
C ILE A 130 19.56 -8.56 -6.52
N LEU A 131 18.36 -9.09 -6.35
CA LEU A 131 17.18 -8.70 -7.11
C LEU A 131 16.41 -7.60 -6.38
N ILE A 132 16.13 -6.50 -7.05
CA ILE A 132 15.19 -5.47 -6.56
C ILE A 132 13.92 -5.55 -7.40
N SER A 133 12.80 -5.85 -6.75
CA SER A 133 11.48 -5.77 -7.36
C SER A 133 10.86 -4.40 -7.08
N VAL A 134 10.56 -3.65 -8.13
CA VAL A 134 9.82 -2.39 -8.07
C VAL A 134 8.40 -2.68 -8.52
N ILE A 135 7.47 -2.62 -7.56
CA ILE A 135 6.03 -2.80 -7.80
C ILE A 135 5.41 -1.40 -7.76
N ASP A 136 5.06 -0.84 -8.94
CA ASP A 136 4.72 0.57 -9.07
C ASP A 136 3.87 0.86 -10.34
N SER A 137 3.83 2.12 -10.80
CA SER A 137 3.10 2.58 -11.98
C SER A 137 3.65 2.06 -13.33
N GLY A 138 4.76 1.35 -13.30
CA GLY A 138 5.50 0.87 -14.48
C GLY A 138 6.97 1.25 -14.43
N ILE A 139 7.65 1.09 -15.56
CA ILE A 139 9.04 1.48 -15.75
C ILE A 139 9.28 1.85 -17.22
N ASP A 140 10.00 2.92 -17.47
CA ASP A 140 10.58 3.15 -18.79
C ASP A 140 11.78 2.21 -18.98
N TYR A 141 11.51 0.99 -19.43
CA TYR A 141 12.53 -0.04 -19.61
C TYR A 141 13.61 0.36 -20.63
N ALA A 142 13.36 1.38 -21.44
CA ALA A 142 14.31 1.91 -22.42
C ALA A 142 15.24 3.00 -21.84
N HIS A 143 15.00 3.45 -20.60
CA HIS A 143 15.89 4.42 -19.98
C HIS A 143 17.32 3.85 -19.87
N PRO A 144 18.36 4.61 -20.31
CA PRO A 144 19.74 4.07 -20.33
C PRO A 144 20.25 3.57 -18.98
N ASP A 145 19.71 4.06 -17.87
CA ASP A 145 20.10 3.65 -16.51
C ASP A 145 19.60 2.26 -16.14
N PHE A 146 18.66 1.70 -16.91
CA PHE A 146 18.17 0.32 -16.74
C PHE A 146 18.73 -0.65 -17.76
N CYS A 147 19.74 -0.20 -18.55
CA CYS A 147 20.44 -1.00 -19.53
C CYS A 147 21.89 -1.26 -19.12
N ASN A 148 22.42 -2.41 -19.52
CA ASN A 148 23.83 -2.74 -19.44
C ASN A 148 24.68 -1.90 -20.42
N PRO A 149 26.02 -1.90 -20.29
CA PRO A 149 26.91 -1.22 -21.25
C PRO A 149 26.75 -1.66 -22.71
N ASP A 150 26.39 -2.92 -22.93
CA ASP A 150 26.11 -3.51 -24.25
C ASP A 150 24.70 -3.20 -24.77
N LYS A 151 23.95 -2.34 -24.05
CA LYS A 151 22.56 -1.94 -24.32
C LYS A 151 21.52 -3.04 -24.11
N THR A 152 21.86 -4.19 -23.52
CA THR A 152 20.88 -5.17 -23.07
C THR A 152 20.20 -4.69 -21.80
N THR A 153 18.98 -5.19 -21.55
CA THR A 153 18.22 -4.82 -20.35
C THR A 153 18.83 -5.37 -19.06
N ARG A 154 18.67 -4.66 -17.96
CA ARG A 154 18.91 -5.15 -16.59
C ARG A 154 17.64 -5.71 -15.94
N LEU A 155 16.50 -5.59 -16.62
CA LEU A 155 15.26 -6.18 -16.15
C LEU A 155 15.30 -7.69 -16.43
N VAL A 156 15.09 -8.48 -15.38
CA VAL A 156 14.95 -9.93 -15.47
C VAL A 156 13.52 -10.37 -15.78
N ALA A 157 12.55 -9.50 -15.51
CA ALA A 157 11.15 -9.66 -15.87
C ALA A 157 10.43 -8.29 -15.80
N LEU A 158 9.43 -8.09 -16.66
CA LEU A 158 8.50 -6.98 -16.63
C LEU A 158 7.08 -7.54 -16.73
N TRP A 159 6.34 -7.50 -15.63
CA TRP A 159 4.94 -7.88 -15.63
C TRP A 159 4.05 -6.63 -15.65
N ASP A 160 3.38 -6.40 -16.76
CA ASP A 160 2.40 -5.32 -16.89
C ASP A 160 0.99 -5.89 -16.67
N GLN A 161 0.39 -5.59 -15.52
CA GLN A 161 -0.94 -6.08 -15.16
C GLN A 161 -2.07 -5.37 -15.94
N THR A 162 -1.77 -4.25 -16.60
CA THR A 162 -2.75 -3.46 -17.38
C THR A 162 -2.92 -3.95 -18.82
N ILE A 163 -2.01 -4.77 -19.32
CA ILE A 163 -2.04 -5.31 -20.70
C ILE A 163 -2.68 -6.68 -20.69
N LEU A 164 -3.81 -6.83 -21.39
CA LEU A 164 -4.46 -8.13 -21.55
C LEU A 164 -3.53 -9.15 -22.18
N ALA A 165 -3.54 -10.36 -21.64
CA ALA A 165 -2.88 -11.49 -22.27
C ALA A 165 -3.53 -11.76 -23.65
N ASP A 166 -2.68 -11.95 -24.67
CA ASP A 166 -3.09 -12.27 -26.04
C ASP A 166 -2.15 -13.35 -26.59
N PRO A 167 -2.53 -14.63 -26.45
CA PRO A 167 -1.71 -15.74 -26.94
C PRO A 167 -1.41 -15.67 -28.44
N SER A 168 -2.32 -15.05 -29.23
CA SER A 168 -2.12 -14.91 -30.68
C SER A 168 -1.00 -13.91 -31.03
N ALA A 169 -0.77 -12.94 -30.13
CA ALA A 169 0.34 -11.99 -30.22
C ALA A 169 1.55 -12.40 -29.37
N GLY A 170 1.60 -13.63 -28.85
CA GLY A 170 2.68 -14.11 -28.00
C GLY A 170 2.74 -13.47 -26.61
N ARG A 171 1.63 -12.90 -26.14
CA ARG A 171 1.51 -12.22 -24.85
C ARG A 171 0.80 -13.11 -23.84
N PHE A 172 1.49 -13.50 -22.79
CA PHE A 172 0.99 -14.41 -21.76
C PHE A 172 1.10 -13.79 -20.38
N ALA A 173 0.11 -14.08 -19.53
CA ALA A 173 0.24 -13.81 -18.10
C ALA A 173 1.32 -14.71 -17.49
N PRO A 174 1.94 -14.32 -16.36
CA PRO A 174 2.84 -15.22 -15.64
C PRO A 174 2.14 -16.52 -15.24
N ALA A 175 2.87 -17.61 -15.17
CA ALA A 175 2.32 -18.90 -14.77
C ALA A 175 1.67 -18.84 -13.38
N GLY A 176 0.44 -19.30 -13.28
CA GLY A 176 -0.37 -19.26 -12.04
C GLY A 176 -1.22 -17.98 -11.86
N TYR A 177 -1.11 -17.02 -12.79
CA TYR A 177 -1.93 -15.79 -12.77
C TYR A 177 -2.75 -15.68 -14.05
N SER A 178 -3.88 -15.00 -13.96
CA SER A 178 -4.81 -14.83 -15.10
C SER A 178 -4.78 -13.42 -15.70
N GLN A 179 -4.03 -12.50 -15.08
CA GLN A 179 -4.04 -11.08 -15.41
C GLN A 179 -2.70 -10.59 -15.93
N GLY A 180 -2.75 -9.62 -16.83
CA GLY A 180 -1.58 -8.92 -17.32
C GLY A 180 -0.78 -9.71 -18.37
N THR A 181 0.33 -9.12 -18.77
CA THR A 181 1.31 -9.72 -19.69
C THR A 181 2.71 -9.68 -19.08
N LEU A 182 3.40 -10.81 -19.11
CA LEU A 182 4.80 -10.92 -18.70
C LEU A 182 5.71 -10.79 -19.92
N PHE A 183 6.68 -9.89 -19.84
CA PHE A 183 7.72 -9.72 -20.84
C PHE A 183 9.06 -10.25 -20.32
N SER A 184 9.70 -11.13 -21.10
CA SER A 184 11.01 -11.68 -20.78
C SER A 184 12.14 -10.70 -21.15
N PRO A 185 13.37 -10.92 -20.64
CA PRO A 185 14.54 -10.13 -21.05
C PRO A 185 14.80 -10.16 -22.55
N GLU A 186 14.51 -11.29 -23.22
CA GLU A 186 14.68 -11.46 -24.67
C GLU A 186 13.71 -10.55 -25.45
N GLN A 187 12.45 -10.49 -25.03
CA GLN A 187 11.44 -9.60 -25.62
C GLN A 187 11.80 -8.14 -25.40
N ILE A 188 12.23 -7.78 -24.17
CA ILE A 188 12.67 -6.41 -23.86
C ILE A 188 13.90 -6.05 -24.71
N ASN A 189 14.87 -6.94 -24.82
CA ASN A 189 16.06 -6.70 -25.66
C ASN A 189 15.71 -6.53 -27.13
N ALA A 190 14.78 -7.32 -27.67
CA ALA A 190 14.27 -7.14 -29.02
C ALA A 190 13.62 -5.76 -29.19
N ALA A 191 12.81 -5.34 -28.21
CA ALA A 191 12.19 -4.02 -28.23
C ALA A 191 13.24 -2.87 -28.15
N LEU A 192 14.30 -3.05 -27.36
CA LEU A 192 15.40 -2.06 -27.25
C LEU A 192 16.22 -1.92 -28.55
N GLN A 193 16.20 -2.92 -29.42
CA GLN A 193 16.87 -2.90 -30.72
C GLN A 193 16.00 -2.34 -31.84
N ALA A 194 14.71 -2.06 -31.59
CA ALA A 194 13.79 -1.51 -32.57
C ALA A 194 14.20 -0.07 -32.96
N ASP A 195 14.14 0.23 -34.27
CA ASP A 195 14.57 1.51 -34.82
C ASP A 195 13.63 2.67 -34.45
N THR A 196 12.33 2.39 -34.24
CA THR A 196 11.33 3.41 -33.92
C THR A 196 10.58 3.09 -32.62
N PHE A 197 9.98 4.13 -32.05
CA PHE A 197 9.13 3.98 -30.87
C PHE A 197 7.92 3.07 -31.13
N GLU A 198 7.31 3.20 -32.31
CA GLU A 198 6.15 2.37 -32.73
C GLU A 198 6.50 0.90 -32.76
N GLN A 199 7.62 0.54 -33.40
CA GLN A 199 8.10 -0.87 -33.43
C GLN A 199 8.40 -1.40 -32.03
N ARG A 200 8.95 -0.54 -31.15
CA ARG A 200 9.17 -0.89 -29.74
C ARG A 200 7.86 -1.21 -29.04
N MET A 201 6.82 -0.40 -29.24
CA MET A 201 5.49 -0.57 -28.65
C MET A 201 4.73 -1.78 -29.23
N GLU A 202 5.03 -2.21 -30.45
CA GLU A 202 4.50 -3.47 -30.98
C GLU A 202 5.02 -4.69 -30.22
N LEU A 203 6.31 -4.69 -29.84
CA LEU A 203 6.97 -5.77 -29.14
C LEU A 203 6.67 -5.77 -27.64
N VAL A 204 6.86 -4.62 -26.97
CA VAL A 204 6.66 -4.47 -25.52
C VAL A 204 5.90 -3.15 -25.27
N PRO A 205 4.55 -3.17 -25.32
CA PRO A 205 3.71 -1.97 -25.20
C PRO A 205 3.57 -1.45 -23.76
N SER A 206 4.40 -1.88 -22.83
CA SER A 206 4.39 -1.40 -21.46
C SER A 206 5.02 -0.02 -21.35
N THR A 207 4.34 0.89 -20.67
CA THR A 207 4.78 2.27 -20.44
C THR A 207 4.53 2.70 -19.01
N ASP A 208 5.34 3.61 -18.50
CA ASP A 208 5.08 4.30 -17.23
C ASP A 208 4.51 5.69 -17.51
N VAL A 209 3.19 5.80 -17.46
CA VAL A 209 2.49 7.06 -17.81
C VAL A 209 2.77 8.17 -16.79
N THR A 210 2.89 7.82 -15.53
CA THR A 210 3.12 8.80 -14.43
C THR A 210 4.59 9.11 -14.22
N GLY A 211 5.48 8.25 -14.70
CA GLY A 211 6.91 8.30 -14.44
C GLY A 211 7.31 7.97 -13.01
N HIS A 212 6.34 7.62 -12.13
CA HIS A 212 6.61 7.40 -10.73
C HIS A 212 7.47 6.15 -10.50
N GLY A 213 7.12 5.00 -11.07
CA GLY A 213 7.89 3.77 -10.93
C GLY A 213 9.28 3.86 -11.58
N THR A 214 9.40 4.57 -12.72
CA THR A 214 10.68 4.87 -13.36
C THR A 214 11.60 5.66 -12.42
N HIS A 215 11.05 6.67 -11.76
CA HIS A 215 11.78 7.49 -10.79
C HIS A 215 12.22 6.67 -9.57
N VAL A 216 11.31 5.89 -9.00
CA VAL A 216 11.56 4.98 -7.86
C VAL A 216 12.64 3.94 -8.21
N ALA A 217 12.53 3.29 -9.36
CA ALA A 217 13.52 2.32 -9.84
C ALA A 217 14.91 2.96 -10.03
N GLY A 218 14.94 4.22 -10.53
CA GLY A 218 16.15 5.01 -10.68
C GLY A 218 16.87 5.24 -9.35
N ILE A 219 16.14 5.63 -8.29
CA ILE A 219 16.72 5.82 -6.94
C ILE A 219 17.26 4.49 -6.40
N ALA A 220 16.48 3.41 -6.49
CA ALA A 220 16.89 2.13 -5.96
C ALA A 220 18.11 1.55 -6.69
N ALA A 221 18.09 1.56 -8.04
CA ALA A 221 19.02 0.77 -8.84
C ALA A 221 19.45 1.38 -10.19
N GLY A 222 19.13 2.63 -10.49
CA GLY A 222 19.64 3.30 -11.69
C GLY A 222 21.17 3.29 -11.74
N ASN A 223 21.79 2.93 -12.89
CA ASN A 223 23.25 2.90 -12.97
C ASN A 223 23.89 4.26 -13.31
N GLY A 224 23.09 5.30 -13.57
CA GLY A 224 23.54 6.66 -13.82
C GLY A 224 24.15 6.88 -15.21
N ARG A 225 24.00 5.96 -16.15
CA ARG A 225 24.64 6.07 -17.48
C ARG A 225 24.22 7.28 -18.27
N ALA A 226 22.94 7.67 -18.21
CA ALA A 226 22.45 8.84 -18.91
C ALA A 226 23.04 10.16 -18.38
N SER A 227 23.55 10.15 -17.13
CA SER A 227 24.13 11.33 -16.46
C SER A 227 25.65 11.26 -16.28
N GLY A 228 26.33 10.28 -16.86
CA GLY A 228 27.75 10.05 -16.60
C GLY A 228 28.06 9.69 -15.14
N GLY A 229 27.12 9.10 -14.44
CA GLY A 229 27.24 8.66 -13.05
C GLY A 229 26.73 9.66 -12.00
N LEU A 230 26.33 10.88 -12.40
CA LEU A 230 25.90 11.93 -11.47
C LEU A 230 24.64 11.55 -10.68
N TYR A 231 23.64 10.95 -11.35
CA TYR A 231 22.38 10.54 -10.74
C TYR A 231 22.28 9.01 -10.59
N ARG A 232 23.39 8.39 -10.20
CA ARG A 232 23.43 6.95 -9.93
C ARG A 232 22.62 6.59 -8.70
N GLY A 233 21.79 5.55 -8.81
CA GLY A 233 21.00 5.00 -7.71
C GLY A 233 21.86 4.31 -6.65
N VAL A 234 21.19 3.79 -5.63
CA VAL A 234 21.84 3.21 -4.43
C VAL A 234 22.49 1.87 -4.74
N ALA A 235 21.83 0.98 -5.50
CA ALA A 235 22.33 -0.36 -5.84
C ALA A 235 22.43 -0.53 -7.37
N PRO A 236 23.40 0.15 -8.02
CA PRO A 236 23.42 0.33 -9.47
C PRO A 236 23.74 -0.94 -10.28
N GLU A 237 24.16 -2.03 -9.66
CA GLU A 237 24.41 -3.33 -10.32
C GLU A 237 23.39 -4.41 -9.90
N SER A 238 22.35 -4.06 -9.13
CA SER A 238 21.26 -4.98 -8.86
C SER A 238 20.47 -5.31 -10.14
N SER A 239 20.00 -6.54 -10.24
CA SER A 239 19.01 -6.91 -11.24
C SER A 239 17.66 -6.30 -10.87
N LEU A 240 16.85 -5.97 -11.87
CA LEU A 240 15.54 -5.38 -11.69
C LEU A 240 14.43 -6.35 -12.11
N LEU A 241 13.40 -6.46 -11.29
CA LEU A 241 12.10 -7.02 -11.65
C LEU A 241 11.08 -5.89 -11.54
N ALA A 242 10.36 -5.59 -12.60
CA ALA A 242 9.36 -4.56 -12.58
C ALA A 242 7.95 -5.16 -12.67
N VAL A 243 7.06 -4.74 -11.78
CA VAL A 243 5.63 -5.02 -11.90
C VAL A 243 4.88 -3.71 -11.99
N LYS A 244 4.23 -3.49 -13.13
CA LYS A 244 3.30 -2.39 -13.30
C LYS A 244 1.96 -2.80 -12.74
N LEU A 245 1.57 -2.17 -11.64
CA LEU A 245 0.28 -2.38 -11.00
C LEU A 245 -0.87 -1.83 -11.85
N GLY A 246 -1.96 -2.53 -11.86
CA GLY A 246 -3.21 -2.07 -12.45
C GLY A 246 -4.11 -3.19 -12.90
N SER A 247 -5.23 -2.78 -13.48
CA SER A 247 -6.21 -3.65 -14.11
C SER A 247 -6.33 -3.25 -15.58
N PRO A 248 -6.67 -4.18 -16.48
CA PRO A 248 -7.06 -3.84 -17.84
C PRO A 248 -8.32 -2.95 -17.91
N ASP A 249 -9.10 -2.84 -16.84
CA ASP A 249 -10.23 -1.92 -16.77
C ASP A 249 -9.74 -0.47 -16.69
N PRO A 250 -10.05 0.39 -17.67
CA PRO A 250 -9.57 1.77 -17.71
C PRO A 250 -10.13 2.67 -16.59
N LYS A 251 -11.09 2.22 -15.81
CA LYS A 251 -11.64 2.94 -14.65
C LYS A 251 -10.94 2.59 -13.34
N GLY A 252 -10.09 1.56 -13.34
CA GLY A 252 -9.52 1.01 -12.11
C GLY A 252 -8.21 1.66 -11.72
N PHE A 253 -8.17 2.29 -10.55
CA PHE A 253 -6.92 2.40 -9.80
C PHE A 253 -6.45 1.00 -9.39
N PRO A 254 -5.13 0.75 -9.30
CA PRO A 254 -4.65 -0.50 -8.73
C PRO A 254 -5.20 -0.70 -7.31
N ASN A 255 -5.44 -1.94 -6.95
CA ASN A 255 -5.97 -2.31 -5.64
C ASN A 255 -5.10 -3.39 -4.96
N THR A 256 -5.48 -3.81 -3.78
CA THR A 256 -4.70 -4.76 -2.99
C THR A 256 -4.61 -6.16 -3.60
N ILE A 257 -5.48 -6.54 -4.54
CA ILE A 257 -5.39 -7.81 -5.27
C ILE A 257 -4.16 -7.82 -6.18
N GLU A 258 -4.05 -6.80 -7.05
CA GLU A 258 -2.92 -6.66 -7.97
C GLU A 258 -1.60 -6.58 -7.19
N LEU A 259 -1.60 -5.89 -6.04
CA LEU A 259 -0.43 -5.80 -5.17
C LEU A 259 -0.03 -7.17 -4.60
N MET A 260 -0.98 -7.92 -4.03
CA MET A 260 -0.67 -9.24 -3.46
C MET A 260 -0.15 -10.20 -4.53
N GLN A 261 -0.73 -10.17 -5.73
CA GLN A 261 -0.24 -10.96 -6.86
C GLN A 261 1.16 -10.53 -7.29
N ALA A 262 1.44 -9.23 -7.34
CA ALA A 262 2.76 -8.70 -7.70
C ALA A 262 3.85 -9.10 -6.69
N VAL A 263 3.52 -9.06 -5.40
CA VAL A 263 4.42 -9.53 -4.33
C VAL A 263 4.65 -11.04 -4.45
N ASP A 264 3.58 -11.83 -4.60
CA ASP A 264 3.67 -13.28 -4.74
C ASP A 264 4.53 -13.68 -5.97
N PHE A 265 4.30 -13.05 -7.11
CA PHE A 265 5.09 -13.24 -8.32
C PHE A 265 6.57 -12.95 -8.08
N SER A 266 6.89 -11.81 -7.47
CA SER A 266 8.27 -11.39 -7.18
C SER A 266 8.98 -12.41 -6.27
N VAL A 267 8.27 -12.89 -5.27
CA VAL A 267 8.78 -13.89 -4.31
C VAL A 267 8.99 -15.24 -4.97
N ARG A 268 8.03 -15.72 -5.75
CA ARG A 268 8.16 -16.99 -6.49
C ARG A 268 9.32 -16.93 -7.47
N TYR A 269 9.47 -15.81 -8.18
CA TYR A 269 10.60 -15.58 -9.08
C TYR A 269 11.93 -15.70 -8.33
N ALA A 270 12.05 -15.03 -7.18
CA ALA A 270 13.28 -15.06 -6.38
C ALA A 270 13.61 -16.47 -5.82
N ILE A 271 12.60 -17.21 -5.38
CA ILE A 271 12.74 -18.59 -4.89
C ILE A 271 13.19 -19.51 -6.03
N GLU A 272 12.53 -19.44 -7.19
CA GLU A 272 12.84 -20.27 -8.36
C GLU A 272 14.28 -20.04 -8.85
N HIS A 273 14.72 -18.79 -8.87
CA HIS A 273 16.08 -18.41 -9.31
C HIS A 273 17.10 -18.39 -8.18
N THR A 274 16.71 -18.72 -6.95
CA THR A 274 17.59 -18.77 -5.77
C THR A 274 18.36 -17.46 -5.52
N VAL A 275 17.72 -16.30 -5.78
CA VAL A 275 18.32 -14.98 -5.62
C VAL A 275 17.74 -14.25 -4.40
N PRO A 276 18.54 -13.52 -3.61
CA PRO A 276 18.02 -12.66 -2.56
C PRO A 276 17.20 -11.50 -3.15
N LEU A 277 16.09 -11.16 -2.49
CA LEU A 277 15.10 -10.22 -3.00
C LEU A 277 14.87 -9.03 -2.05
N VAL A 278 14.80 -7.84 -2.64
CA VAL A 278 14.25 -6.65 -2.00
C VAL A 278 13.04 -6.18 -2.79
N ILE A 279 11.88 -6.04 -2.13
CA ILE A 279 10.66 -5.50 -2.74
C ILE A 279 10.50 -4.06 -2.29
N ASN A 280 10.32 -3.14 -3.22
CA ASN A 280 10.01 -1.74 -2.97
C ASN A 280 8.54 -1.46 -3.25
N LEU A 281 7.82 -0.94 -2.24
CA LEU A 281 6.43 -0.51 -2.31
C LEU A 281 6.35 0.98 -1.99
N SER A 282 6.08 1.79 -3.00
CA SER A 282 6.03 3.26 -2.89
C SER A 282 4.62 3.81 -3.07
N PHE A 283 3.61 3.15 -2.48
CA PHE A 283 2.21 3.55 -2.51
C PHE A 283 1.47 3.00 -1.29
N GLY A 284 0.24 3.49 -1.05
CA GLY A 284 -0.59 3.04 0.04
C GLY A 284 -1.98 3.66 0.02
N ASN A 285 -2.79 3.30 1.02
CA ASN A 285 -4.11 3.87 1.25
C ASN A 285 -4.34 4.17 2.73
N THR A 286 -5.41 4.89 3.05
CA THR A 286 -5.78 5.28 4.41
C THR A 286 -6.92 4.45 5.00
N TYR A 287 -7.37 3.40 4.30
CA TYR A 287 -8.48 2.57 4.74
C TYR A 287 -8.01 1.37 5.56
N GLY A 288 -8.59 1.20 6.73
CA GLY A 288 -8.33 0.09 7.64
C GLY A 288 -7.98 0.53 9.04
N SER A 289 -7.61 -0.43 9.89
CA SER A 289 -7.36 -0.20 11.31
C SER A 289 -6.03 0.50 11.63
N HIS A 290 -5.15 0.70 10.67
CA HIS A 290 -3.78 1.20 10.89
C HIS A 290 -2.98 0.43 11.97
N SER A 291 -3.33 -0.86 12.16
CA SER A 291 -2.79 -1.76 13.20
C SER A 291 -1.87 -2.85 12.67
N GLY A 292 -1.70 -2.94 11.35
CA GLY A 292 -0.95 -4.02 10.72
C GLY A 292 -1.70 -5.36 10.61
N THR A 293 -3.04 -5.35 10.66
CA THR A 293 -3.85 -6.57 10.80
C THR A 293 -4.75 -6.88 9.59
N SER A 294 -4.71 -6.10 8.52
CA SER A 294 -5.41 -6.45 7.28
C SER A 294 -4.80 -7.70 6.63
N LEU A 295 -5.56 -8.39 5.76
CA LEU A 295 -5.03 -9.59 5.07
C LEU A 295 -3.80 -9.26 4.21
N LEU A 296 -3.76 -8.08 3.58
CA LEU A 296 -2.57 -7.62 2.87
C LEU A 296 -1.36 -7.53 3.82
N GLU A 297 -1.51 -6.88 4.97
CA GLU A 297 -0.41 -6.64 5.92
C GLU A 297 0.10 -7.95 6.53
N THR A 298 -0.81 -8.83 6.96
CA THR A 298 -0.44 -10.16 7.49
C THR A 298 0.20 -11.05 6.41
N TYR A 299 -0.19 -10.89 5.14
CA TYR A 299 0.47 -11.55 4.03
C TYR A 299 1.91 -11.03 3.81
N LEU A 300 2.12 -9.72 3.85
CA LEU A 300 3.47 -9.14 3.75
C LEU A 300 4.36 -9.59 4.92
N ASP A 301 3.82 -9.66 6.13
CA ASP A 301 4.53 -10.18 7.30
C ASP A 301 4.90 -11.65 7.14
N TYR A 302 3.99 -12.47 6.60
CA TYR A 302 4.27 -13.87 6.27
C TYR A 302 5.41 -13.99 5.25
N VAL A 303 5.32 -13.25 4.15
CA VAL A 303 6.30 -13.28 3.06
C VAL A 303 7.68 -12.81 3.54
N SER A 304 7.74 -11.78 4.39
CA SER A 304 9.00 -11.28 4.97
C SER A 304 9.76 -12.35 5.78
N ASN A 305 9.05 -13.39 6.24
CA ASN A 305 9.64 -14.49 7.02
C ASN A 305 10.09 -15.71 6.18
N LEU A 306 9.89 -15.69 4.85
CA LEU A 306 10.27 -16.82 3.98
C LEU A 306 11.79 -16.97 3.77
N GLY A 307 12.58 -16.01 4.17
CA GLY A 307 14.05 -16.02 4.08
C GLY A 307 14.59 -15.32 2.84
N ARG A 308 15.69 -14.60 3.01
CA ARG A 308 16.39 -13.81 1.98
C ARG A 308 15.50 -12.76 1.27
N ILE A 309 14.45 -12.30 1.95
CA ILE A 309 13.49 -11.32 1.43
C ILE A 309 13.45 -10.12 2.39
N ASN A 310 13.46 -8.92 1.84
CA ASN A 310 13.14 -7.69 2.55
C ASN A 310 12.05 -6.95 1.80
N ILE A 311 11.06 -6.42 2.51
CA ILE A 311 10.00 -5.57 1.95
C ILE A 311 10.14 -4.19 2.55
N VAL A 312 10.26 -3.18 1.69
CA VAL A 312 10.41 -1.77 2.09
C VAL A 312 9.19 -1.00 1.61
N VAL A 313 8.58 -0.24 2.51
CA VAL A 313 7.32 0.47 2.26
C VAL A 313 7.45 1.93 2.67
N GLY A 314 6.99 2.85 1.82
CA GLY A 314 6.86 4.27 2.20
C GLY A 314 5.78 4.47 3.26
N SER A 315 6.02 5.36 4.24
CA SER A 315 5.08 5.60 5.35
C SER A 315 3.80 6.34 4.95
N GLY A 316 3.74 6.85 3.72
CA GLY A 316 2.65 7.67 3.21
C GLY A 316 2.90 9.17 3.33
N ASN A 317 2.09 9.97 2.60
CA ASN A 317 2.23 11.43 2.54
C ASN A 317 1.06 12.16 3.23
N GLU A 318 0.42 11.51 4.20
CA GLU A 318 -0.77 12.03 4.87
C GLU A 318 -0.47 12.78 6.19
N GLY A 319 0.80 12.99 6.54
CA GLY A 319 1.23 13.56 7.82
C GLY A 319 0.64 14.93 8.17
N ASN A 320 0.27 15.75 7.17
CA ASN A 320 -0.30 17.08 7.37
C ASN A 320 -1.56 17.35 6.51
N ASN A 321 -2.17 16.33 5.95
CA ASN A 321 -3.24 16.48 4.96
C ASN A 321 -4.66 16.53 5.55
N GLY A 322 -4.80 16.53 6.88
CA GLY A 322 -6.10 16.68 7.53
C GLY A 322 -7.05 15.48 7.38
N GLY A 323 -6.54 14.32 7.02
CA GLY A 323 -7.33 13.10 6.79
C GLY A 323 -7.58 12.24 8.03
N HIS A 324 -6.98 12.57 9.17
CA HIS A 324 -7.14 11.83 10.43
C HIS A 324 -7.59 12.75 11.57
N ALA A 325 -8.55 12.29 12.36
CA ALA A 325 -8.96 12.93 13.61
C ALA A 325 -9.08 11.88 14.71
N SER A 326 -8.70 12.25 15.93
CA SER A 326 -8.77 11.39 17.10
C SER A 326 -9.41 12.13 18.27
N ALA A 327 -10.13 11.40 19.11
CA ALA A 327 -10.63 11.92 20.38
C ALA A 327 -10.50 10.84 21.46
N ARG A 328 -10.34 11.31 22.71
CA ARG A 328 -10.37 10.45 23.89
C ARG A 328 -11.43 10.96 24.85
N LEU A 329 -12.32 10.09 25.28
CA LEU A 329 -13.46 10.40 26.13
C LEU A 329 -13.39 9.59 27.43
N ALA A 330 -13.65 10.25 28.56
CA ALA A 330 -14.04 9.55 29.77
C ALA A 330 -15.52 9.14 29.71
N SER A 331 -15.95 8.24 30.60
CA SER A 331 -17.37 7.87 30.71
C SER A 331 -18.22 9.11 31.00
N LEU A 332 -19.34 9.22 30.31
CA LEU A 332 -20.30 10.35 30.34
C LEU A 332 -19.80 11.66 29.67
N GLU A 333 -18.65 11.62 29.03
CA GLU A 333 -18.19 12.73 28.19
C GLU A 333 -18.71 12.64 26.76
N SER A 334 -18.63 13.75 26.05
CA SER A 334 -18.92 13.83 24.63
C SER A 334 -17.88 14.65 23.89
N ALA A 335 -17.60 14.27 22.65
CA ALA A 335 -16.76 15.04 21.73
C ALA A 335 -17.53 15.39 20.46
N ARG A 336 -17.20 16.55 19.90
CA ARG A 336 -17.64 16.97 18.57
C ARG A 336 -16.43 16.94 17.64
N ILE A 337 -16.53 16.19 16.55
CA ILE A 337 -15.49 16.03 15.55
C ILE A 337 -16.02 16.63 14.25
N GLU A 338 -15.47 17.76 13.86
CA GLU A 338 -15.91 18.54 12.70
C GLU A 338 -15.07 18.22 11.47
N PHE A 339 -15.74 18.16 10.33
CA PHE A 339 -15.08 18.02 9.03
C PHE A 339 -15.77 18.88 7.97
N ALA A 340 -14.97 19.43 7.09
CA ALA A 340 -15.44 20.13 5.91
C ALA A 340 -15.60 19.15 4.75
N VAL A 341 -16.65 19.32 3.97
CA VAL A 341 -16.85 18.71 2.66
C VAL A 341 -16.78 19.83 1.64
N GLY A 342 -15.86 19.73 0.69
CA GLY A 342 -15.68 20.71 -0.39
C GLY A 342 -16.88 20.74 -1.33
N ASN A 343 -17.02 21.85 -2.06
CA ASN A 343 -17.94 21.88 -3.19
C ASN A 343 -17.41 20.94 -4.28
N TYR A 344 -18.31 20.25 -4.99
CA TYR A 344 -17.97 19.30 -6.06
C TYR A 344 -17.29 18.01 -5.59
N GLU A 345 -17.44 17.61 -4.31
CA GLU A 345 -17.03 16.30 -3.84
C GLU A 345 -18.01 15.24 -4.39
N SER A 346 -17.48 14.24 -5.11
CA SER A 346 -18.31 13.20 -5.74
C SER A 346 -18.83 12.18 -4.73
N SER A 347 -17.99 11.80 -3.76
CA SER A 347 -18.35 10.90 -2.66
C SER A 347 -17.30 11.06 -1.55
N LEU A 348 -17.62 10.62 -0.33
CA LEU A 348 -16.67 10.61 0.78
C LEU A 348 -16.92 9.40 1.67
N SER A 349 -15.91 8.57 1.84
CA SER A 349 -15.93 7.47 2.81
C SER A 349 -15.18 7.88 4.08
N ILE A 350 -15.75 7.62 5.24
CA ILE A 350 -15.14 7.87 6.55
C ILE A 350 -15.18 6.57 7.34
N GLN A 351 -14.06 6.16 7.89
CA GLN A 351 -13.99 5.02 8.79
C GLN A 351 -13.79 5.51 10.22
N ILE A 352 -14.64 5.06 11.13
CA ILE A 352 -14.52 5.29 12.58
C ILE A 352 -14.08 3.98 13.22
N TRP A 353 -13.01 4.03 14.01
CA TRP A 353 -12.50 2.90 14.75
C TRP A 353 -12.56 3.18 16.24
N LYS A 354 -13.03 2.21 17.04
CA LYS A 354 -13.08 2.26 18.49
C LYS A 354 -12.91 0.88 19.11
N ASN A 355 -12.66 0.83 20.40
CA ASN A 355 -12.69 -0.42 21.13
C ASN A 355 -14.10 -1.01 21.17
N TYR A 356 -14.22 -2.33 21.01
CA TYR A 356 -15.52 -2.99 21.01
C TYR A 356 -16.26 -2.90 22.35
N TRP A 357 -15.54 -2.96 23.46
CA TRP A 357 -16.10 -2.90 24.82
C TRP A 357 -16.52 -1.48 25.26
N ASP A 358 -16.12 -0.43 24.57
CA ASP A 358 -16.52 0.93 24.88
C ASP A 358 -17.92 1.24 24.32
N ASP A 359 -18.90 1.57 25.17
CA ASP A 359 -20.23 2.06 24.74
C ASP A 359 -20.13 3.54 24.39
N ILE A 360 -19.81 3.80 23.13
CA ILE A 360 -19.76 5.14 22.53
C ILE A 360 -20.81 5.21 21.44
N ARG A 361 -21.71 6.20 21.53
CA ARG A 361 -22.80 6.44 20.59
C ARG A 361 -22.47 7.58 19.67
N PHE A 362 -22.79 7.41 18.39
CA PHE A 362 -22.49 8.38 17.36
C PHE A 362 -23.76 9.02 16.81
N GLN A 363 -23.65 10.31 16.51
CA GLN A 363 -24.63 11.07 15.78
C GLN A 363 -23.92 11.87 14.69
N LEU A 364 -24.43 11.81 13.46
CA LEU A 364 -23.94 12.61 12.34
C LEU A 364 -24.86 13.79 12.11
N THR A 365 -24.29 14.98 12.03
CA THR A 365 -25.02 16.23 11.77
C THR A 365 -24.50 16.86 10.47
N PRO A 366 -25.36 17.02 9.45
CA PRO A 366 -25.02 17.70 8.21
C PRO A 366 -24.98 19.22 8.37
N PRO A 367 -24.51 19.97 7.35
CA PRO A 367 -24.52 21.43 7.35
C PRO A 367 -25.90 22.04 7.51
N GLY A 368 -25.99 23.14 8.26
CA GLY A 368 -27.24 23.89 8.47
C GLY A 368 -28.02 23.46 9.72
N PRO A 369 -29.11 24.16 10.06
CA PRO A 369 -29.83 23.96 11.32
C PRO A 369 -30.79 22.76 11.27
N GLY A 370 -30.92 22.07 12.39
CA GLY A 370 -32.08 21.25 12.74
C GLY A 370 -32.08 19.79 12.36
N THR A 371 -31.10 19.27 11.61
CA THR A 371 -31.07 17.85 11.23
C THR A 371 -29.90 17.14 11.89
N SER A 372 -30.14 15.97 12.48
CA SER A 372 -29.12 15.10 13.01
C SER A 372 -29.56 13.65 12.90
N PHE A 373 -28.66 12.76 12.56
CA PHE A 373 -28.91 11.34 12.40
C PHE A 373 -28.22 10.55 13.51
N LYS A 374 -29.01 9.95 14.38
CA LYS A 374 -28.47 9.02 15.38
C LYS A 374 -28.11 7.71 14.71
N ILE A 375 -26.86 7.32 14.83
CA ILE A 375 -26.37 6.02 14.34
C ILE A 375 -26.77 4.99 15.41
N PRO A 376 -27.57 3.96 15.08
CA PRO A 376 -27.91 2.91 16.04
C PRO A 376 -26.66 2.19 16.54
N ASN A 377 -26.53 2.04 17.85
CA ASN A 377 -25.38 1.37 18.50
C ASN A 377 -25.55 -0.15 18.48
N GLN A 378 -25.68 -0.73 17.31
CA GLN A 378 -25.79 -2.17 17.09
C GLN A 378 -25.32 -2.53 15.69
N PRO A 379 -24.75 -3.72 15.47
CA PRO A 379 -24.33 -4.16 14.14
C PRO A 379 -25.47 -4.14 13.12
N GLY A 380 -25.16 -3.67 11.91
CA GLY A 380 -26.11 -3.58 10.80
C GLY A 380 -25.88 -2.38 9.91
N SER A 381 -26.74 -2.22 8.91
CA SER A 381 -26.69 -1.12 7.94
C SER A 381 -27.86 -0.16 8.11
N TRP A 382 -27.59 1.14 7.97
CA TRP A 382 -28.60 2.20 8.03
C TRP A 382 -28.39 3.19 6.89
N ARG A 383 -29.53 3.73 6.41
CA ARG A 383 -29.55 4.71 5.34
C ARG A 383 -30.26 5.96 5.79
N PHE A 384 -29.61 7.10 5.57
CA PHE A 384 -30.19 8.42 5.80
C PHE A 384 -30.05 9.26 4.54
N SER A 385 -30.73 10.40 4.47
CA SER A 385 -30.64 11.32 3.34
C SER A 385 -30.65 12.76 3.81
N PHE A 386 -29.79 13.58 3.23
CA PHE A 386 -29.73 15.02 3.46
C PHE A 386 -29.36 15.76 2.15
N GLY A 387 -30.24 16.65 1.71
CA GLY A 387 -30.01 17.42 0.48
C GLY A 387 -29.72 16.52 -0.73
N THR A 388 -28.56 16.70 -1.34
CA THR A 388 -28.06 15.89 -2.45
C THR A 388 -27.26 14.67 -2.00
N THR A 389 -27.17 14.40 -0.70
CA THR A 389 -26.36 13.33 -0.13
C THR A 389 -27.24 12.20 0.39
N GLN A 390 -26.95 10.99 -0.04
CA GLN A 390 -27.33 9.75 0.64
C GLN A 390 -26.21 9.38 1.62
N ILE A 391 -26.56 8.93 2.80
CA ILE A 391 -25.65 8.52 3.86
C ILE A 391 -25.87 7.04 4.09
N LEU A 392 -24.87 6.23 3.79
CA LEU A 392 -24.85 4.82 4.10
C LEU A 392 -23.94 4.63 5.32
N VAL A 393 -24.45 3.96 6.35
CA VAL A 393 -23.69 3.62 7.55
C VAL A 393 -23.70 2.12 7.73
N TYR A 394 -22.53 1.54 7.88
CA TYR A 394 -22.39 0.16 8.30
C TYR A 394 -21.69 0.10 9.66
N TYR A 395 -22.36 -0.45 10.65
CA TYR A 395 -21.84 -0.65 12.00
C TYR A 395 -21.37 -2.10 12.14
N GLY A 396 -20.06 -2.34 12.09
CA GLY A 396 -19.47 -3.67 12.07
C GLY A 396 -19.37 -4.35 13.43
N LEU A 397 -19.02 -5.63 13.40
CA LEU A 397 -18.53 -6.39 14.54
C LEU A 397 -16.99 -6.45 14.48
N PRO A 398 -16.30 -6.75 15.59
CA PRO A 398 -14.86 -7.04 15.54
C PRO A 398 -14.56 -8.19 14.57
N SER A 399 -13.45 -8.10 13.87
CA SER A 399 -12.96 -9.19 13.02
C SER A 399 -12.23 -10.25 13.88
N PRO A 400 -11.99 -11.49 13.37
CA PRO A 400 -11.19 -12.49 14.08
C PRO A 400 -9.75 -12.03 14.41
N TYR A 401 -9.29 -10.95 13.79
CA TYR A 401 -7.92 -10.43 13.90
C TYR A 401 -7.83 -9.12 14.68
N SER A 402 -8.96 -8.59 15.18
CA SER A 402 -8.99 -7.30 15.86
C SER A 402 -10.02 -7.26 16.98
N LEU A 403 -9.63 -6.73 18.13
CA LEU A 403 -10.53 -6.42 19.27
C LEU A 403 -11.35 -5.14 19.03
N TYR A 404 -11.10 -4.46 17.92
CA TYR A 404 -11.65 -3.14 17.61
C TYR A 404 -12.80 -3.26 16.62
N GLN A 405 -13.64 -2.27 16.66
CA GLN A 405 -14.87 -2.19 15.87
C GLN A 405 -14.77 -1.05 14.88
N GLU A 406 -15.08 -1.36 13.63
CA GLU A 406 -15.20 -0.40 12.54
C GLU A 406 -16.65 0.03 12.35
N ILE A 407 -16.84 1.34 12.10
CA ILE A 407 -18.09 1.91 11.61
C ILE A 407 -17.73 2.63 10.30
N ALA A 408 -18.19 2.06 9.19
CA ALA A 408 -17.99 2.65 7.86
C ALA A 408 -19.15 3.59 7.53
N ILE A 409 -18.83 4.77 7.00
CA ILE A 409 -19.80 5.81 6.65
C ILE A 409 -19.46 6.32 5.25
N ASP A 410 -20.41 6.12 4.32
CA ASP A 410 -20.28 6.60 2.95
C ASP A 410 -21.31 7.71 2.70
N LEU A 411 -20.78 8.87 2.31
CA LEU A 411 -21.58 9.97 1.78
C LEU A 411 -21.61 9.85 0.25
N LEU A 412 -22.76 9.55 -0.28
CA LEU A 412 -22.96 9.25 -1.70
C LEU A 412 -23.77 10.35 -2.38
N PRO A 413 -23.50 10.70 -3.64
CA PRO A 413 -24.26 11.70 -4.35
C PRO A 413 -25.62 11.12 -4.81
N ARG A 414 -26.69 11.85 -4.60
CA ARG A 414 -28.00 11.59 -5.22
C ARG A 414 -28.13 12.23 -6.60
N ARG A 415 -27.17 13.07 -6.97
CA ARG A 415 -26.93 13.72 -8.26
C ARG A 415 -25.43 13.70 -8.53
N ASP A 416 -24.87 14.79 -8.99
CA ASP A 416 -23.45 14.85 -9.37
C ASP A 416 -22.49 14.91 -8.16
N TYR A 417 -22.91 15.59 -7.08
CA TYR A 417 -22.04 15.86 -5.91
C TYR A 417 -22.79 15.73 -4.59
N ILE A 418 -22.06 15.39 -3.53
CA ILE A 418 -22.58 15.40 -2.16
C ILE A 418 -22.70 16.84 -1.64
N SER A 419 -23.48 17.02 -0.57
CA SER A 419 -23.73 18.33 0.03
C SER A 419 -22.46 18.88 0.70
N GLY A 420 -21.91 19.95 0.15
CA GLY A 420 -20.75 20.67 0.72
C GLY A 420 -21.08 21.40 2.01
N GLY A 421 -20.05 21.74 2.79
CA GLY A 421 -20.15 22.49 4.05
C GLY A 421 -19.55 21.74 5.23
N VAL A 422 -19.79 22.28 6.45
CA VAL A 422 -19.25 21.69 7.68
C VAL A 422 -20.22 20.66 8.23
N TRP A 423 -19.78 19.43 8.28
CA TRP A 423 -20.41 18.29 8.94
C TRP A 423 -19.74 18.03 10.28
N PHE A 424 -20.41 17.33 11.20
CA PHE A 424 -19.75 16.87 12.41
C PHE A 424 -20.36 15.58 12.97
N PHE A 425 -19.49 14.80 13.59
CA PHE A 425 -19.89 13.72 14.47
C PHE A 425 -19.97 14.22 15.90
N THR A 426 -21.02 13.83 16.62
CA THR A 426 -21.06 13.86 18.08
C THR A 426 -20.85 12.43 18.56
N ALA A 427 -19.80 12.20 19.36
CA ALA A 427 -19.52 10.95 20.03
C ALA A 427 -19.87 11.10 21.52
N GLU A 428 -20.79 10.28 22.05
CA GLU A 428 -21.22 10.29 23.45
C GLU A 428 -20.76 9.00 24.12
N ALA A 429 -19.79 9.07 25.01
CA ALA A 429 -19.35 7.95 25.83
C ALA A 429 -20.36 7.66 26.95
N ARG A 430 -20.90 6.44 26.99
CA ARG A 430 -21.76 5.99 28.09
C ARG A 430 -20.97 5.27 29.16
N SER A 431 -20.15 4.33 28.74
CA SER A 431 -19.23 3.58 29.59
C SER A 431 -18.02 3.22 28.76
N VAL A 432 -16.85 3.64 29.18
CA VAL A 432 -15.61 3.40 28.45
C VAL A 432 -14.50 2.93 29.38
N ILE A 433 -13.62 2.10 28.86
CA ILE A 433 -12.39 1.67 29.50
C ILE A 433 -11.21 2.46 28.94
N GLU A 434 -11.11 2.58 27.63
CA GLU A 434 -10.08 3.38 26.94
C GLU A 434 -10.61 4.69 26.39
N GLY A 435 -11.82 4.68 25.82
CA GLY A 435 -12.51 5.83 25.30
C GLY A 435 -11.86 6.47 24.09
N ILE A 436 -11.03 5.73 23.36
CA ILE A 436 -10.32 6.22 22.17
C ILE A 436 -11.20 5.98 20.94
N ILE A 437 -11.34 7.01 20.13
CA ILE A 437 -11.97 6.95 18.81
C ILE A 437 -11.05 7.63 17.79
N ASP A 438 -10.87 6.98 16.67
CA ASP A 438 -10.09 7.51 15.55
C ASP A 438 -10.92 7.45 14.26
N LEU A 439 -10.78 8.49 13.44
CA LEU A 439 -11.53 8.64 12.19
C LEU A 439 -10.55 8.91 11.05
N TRP A 440 -10.67 8.13 9.99
CA TRP A 440 -9.88 8.35 8.76
C TRP A 440 -10.78 8.64 7.57
N MET A 441 -10.28 9.52 6.71
CA MET A 441 -10.81 9.83 5.38
C MET A 441 -9.88 9.27 4.30
N PRO A 442 -10.32 9.22 3.02
CA PRO A 442 -9.45 8.91 1.90
C PRO A 442 -8.21 9.80 1.86
N ALA A 443 -7.15 9.30 1.23
CA ALA A 443 -5.93 10.07 0.99
C ALA A 443 -6.24 11.39 0.26
N ALA A 444 -5.44 12.43 0.55
CA ALA A 444 -5.64 13.76 -0.01
C ALA A 444 -5.63 13.80 -1.56
N ALA A 445 -4.95 12.84 -2.18
CA ALA A 445 -4.91 12.71 -3.64
C ALA A 445 -6.27 12.35 -4.28
N ILE A 446 -7.24 11.85 -3.48
CA ILE A 446 -8.55 11.39 -3.97
C ILE A 446 -9.63 12.39 -3.62
N ARG A 447 -9.65 12.85 -2.38
CA ARG A 447 -10.62 13.85 -1.90
C ARG A 447 -10.21 15.25 -2.35
N GLY A 448 -11.16 16.13 -2.55
CA GLY A 448 -10.88 17.54 -2.81
C GLY A 448 -10.07 18.17 -1.65
N THR A 449 -9.19 19.10 -1.94
CA THR A 449 -8.32 19.76 -0.94
C THR A 449 -9.10 20.52 0.15
N ALA A 450 -10.36 20.87 -0.12
CA ALA A 450 -11.27 21.50 0.86
C ALA A 450 -11.98 20.49 1.77
N THR A 451 -11.85 19.20 1.50
CA THR A 451 -12.46 18.12 2.30
C THR A 451 -11.44 17.61 3.31
N GLN A 452 -11.66 17.88 4.60
CA GLN A 452 -10.73 17.51 5.67
C GLN A 452 -11.37 17.64 7.04
N PHE A 453 -10.79 17.02 8.07
CA PHE A 453 -11.13 17.33 9.46
C PHE A 453 -10.69 18.76 9.80
N LEU A 454 -11.50 19.47 10.58
CA LEU A 454 -11.17 20.85 10.98
C LEU A 454 -10.20 20.92 12.16
N THR A 455 -10.11 19.84 12.92
CA THR A 455 -9.14 19.67 14.00
C THR A 455 -8.43 18.32 13.78
N PRO A 456 -7.58 18.22 12.74
CA PRO A 456 -6.90 16.97 12.44
C PRO A 456 -5.78 16.69 13.43
N THR A 457 -5.45 15.41 13.60
CA THR A 457 -4.20 14.99 14.23
C THR A 457 -3.16 14.59 13.18
N THR A 458 -1.90 14.85 13.48
CA THR A 458 -0.78 14.47 12.62
C THR A 458 -0.19 13.10 12.98
N GLU A 459 -0.57 12.55 14.12
CA GLU A 459 -0.16 11.20 14.56
C GLU A 459 -1.04 10.13 13.92
N THR A 460 -0.52 8.92 13.81
CA THR A 460 -1.22 7.75 13.21
C THR A 460 -1.73 8.03 11.78
N THR A 461 -0.88 8.68 10.99
CA THR A 461 -1.13 9.03 9.58
C THR A 461 -0.33 8.15 8.61
N LEU A 462 0.16 7.01 9.09
CA LEU A 462 0.77 5.96 8.25
C LEU A 462 -0.26 5.42 7.27
N THR A 463 0.14 5.22 6.01
CA THR A 463 -0.73 4.55 5.03
C THR A 463 -0.54 3.02 5.08
N ILE A 464 -1.58 2.27 4.78
CA ILE A 464 -1.52 0.82 4.65
C ILE A 464 -0.91 0.50 3.27
N PRO A 465 0.13 -0.38 3.15
CA PRO A 465 0.52 -1.39 4.15
C PRO A 465 1.75 -1.03 5.02
N SER A 466 2.11 0.23 5.18
CA SER A 466 3.28 0.60 5.98
C SER A 466 3.15 0.29 7.48
N THR A 467 1.94 -0.03 7.94
CA THR A 467 1.65 -0.47 9.30
C THR A 467 1.88 -1.95 9.55
N ALA A 468 2.19 -2.75 8.52
CA ALA A 468 2.60 -4.15 8.67
C ALA A 468 3.83 -4.30 9.58
N GLY A 469 3.86 -5.35 10.41
CA GLY A 469 4.85 -5.52 11.47
C GLY A 469 6.27 -5.70 10.96
N ASN A 470 6.44 -6.63 10.02
CA ASN A 470 7.78 -7.08 9.58
C ASN A 470 8.36 -6.30 8.41
N VAL A 471 7.56 -5.50 7.70
CA VAL A 471 8.07 -4.63 6.64
C VAL A 471 8.94 -3.49 7.21
N ILE A 472 9.88 -3.00 6.42
CA ILE A 472 10.70 -1.84 6.76
C ILE A 472 9.94 -0.59 6.28
N THR A 473 9.38 0.15 7.22
CA THR A 473 8.60 1.37 6.94
C THR A 473 9.49 2.59 6.96
N VAL A 474 9.43 3.38 5.89
CA VAL A 474 10.34 4.51 5.66
C VAL A 474 9.56 5.82 5.57
N GLY A 475 9.84 6.73 6.51
CA GLY A 475 9.40 8.12 6.43
C GLY A 475 10.35 8.99 5.61
N ALA A 476 9.95 10.22 5.35
CA ALA A 476 10.71 11.19 4.56
C ALA A 476 11.21 12.35 5.41
N TYR A 477 12.45 12.79 5.14
CA TYR A 477 12.98 14.03 5.67
C TYR A 477 13.67 14.84 4.55
N ASP A 478 13.75 16.15 4.75
CA ASP A 478 14.54 17.04 3.90
C ASP A 478 16.00 17.01 4.35
N SER A 479 16.86 16.45 3.53
CA SER A 479 18.27 16.30 3.83
C SER A 479 19.09 17.58 3.65
N SER A 480 18.56 18.59 2.96
CA SER A 480 19.21 19.90 2.80
C SER A 480 19.12 20.72 4.09
N THR A 481 18.00 20.63 4.79
CA THR A 481 17.72 21.35 6.04
C THR A 481 17.81 20.45 7.28
N ASN A 482 17.88 19.13 7.12
CA ASN A 482 17.75 18.11 8.16
C ASN A 482 16.46 18.26 8.98
N THR A 483 15.33 18.55 8.32
CA THR A 483 13.99 18.67 8.93
C THR A 483 13.08 17.55 8.46
N LEU A 484 12.07 17.19 9.28
CA LEU A 484 11.03 16.25 8.88
C LEU A 484 10.24 16.81 7.69
N ALA A 485 9.99 16.00 6.68
CA ALA A 485 9.07 16.38 5.61
C ALA A 485 7.65 16.48 6.19
N PRO A 486 6.94 17.62 6.03
CA PRO A 486 5.64 17.82 6.66
C PRO A 486 4.60 16.77 6.28
N PHE A 487 4.66 16.28 5.04
CA PHE A 487 3.76 15.25 4.51
C PHE A 487 4.06 13.85 5.05
N SER A 488 5.27 13.57 5.55
CA SER A 488 5.66 12.21 5.97
C SER A 488 4.65 11.61 6.95
N GLY A 489 4.17 10.42 6.63
CA GLY A 489 3.27 9.66 7.50
C GLY A 489 3.93 9.35 8.84
N ARG A 490 3.16 9.49 9.92
CA ARG A 490 3.63 9.41 11.31
C ARG A 490 2.90 8.30 12.06
N GLY A 491 3.64 7.58 12.89
CA GLY A 491 3.11 6.56 13.80
C GLY A 491 2.63 7.17 15.13
N TYR A 492 2.46 6.37 16.13
CA TYR A 492 2.67 4.91 16.14
C TYR A 492 1.60 4.18 15.32
N THR A 493 1.78 2.87 15.09
CA THR A 493 0.65 2.06 14.63
C THR A 493 -0.49 2.18 15.63
N TRP A 494 -1.72 2.25 15.11
CA TRP A 494 -2.89 2.34 15.98
C TRP A 494 -2.96 1.10 16.90
N ASN A 495 -3.43 1.22 18.11
CA ASN A 495 -3.59 0.20 19.15
C ASN A 495 -2.33 -0.64 19.48
N THR A 496 -1.63 -1.22 18.52
CA THR A 496 -0.41 -2.03 18.75
C THR A 496 0.76 -1.18 19.23
N ARG A 497 0.71 0.13 19.00
CA ARG A 497 1.71 1.11 19.43
C ARG A 497 3.13 0.75 19.00
N GLN A 498 3.26 0.00 17.91
CA GLN A 498 4.55 -0.30 17.32
C GLN A 498 5.19 0.98 16.78
N VAL A 499 6.48 1.12 16.97
CA VAL A 499 7.24 2.25 16.42
C VAL A 499 7.27 2.13 14.90
N LYS A 500 6.65 3.08 14.23
CA LYS A 500 6.66 3.29 12.79
C LYS A 500 6.64 4.80 12.51
N PRO A 501 7.27 5.29 11.44
CA PRO A 501 8.15 4.52 10.56
C PRO A 501 9.31 3.89 11.34
N ASP A 502 9.99 2.87 10.79
CA ASP A 502 11.18 2.30 11.42
C ASP A 502 12.36 3.29 11.37
N LEU A 503 12.49 4.00 10.24
CA LEU A 503 13.49 5.05 10.04
C LEU A 503 13.00 6.03 8.96
N VAL A 504 13.73 7.13 8.79
CA VAL A 504 13.50 8.08 7.69
C VAL A 504 14.67 8.07 6.72
N ALA A 505 14.39 8.37 5.44
CA ALA A 505 15.42 8.58 4.42
C ALA A 505 15.13 9.89 3.67
N PRO A 506 16.09 10.41 2.87
CA PRO A 506 15.86 11.59 2.05
C PRO A 506 14.65 11.41 1.14
N GLY A 507 13.68 12.32 1.23
CA GLY A 507 12.45 12.24 0.45
C GLY A 507 11.96 13.58 -0.05
N VAL A 508 12.82 14.62 0.02
CA VAL A 508 12.49 15.98 -0.45
C VAL A 508 13.57 16.40 -1.45
N ASP A 509 13.19 16.86 -2.66
CA ASP A 509 14.03 17.25 -3.82
C ASP A 509 14.96 16.11 -4.37
N ILE A 510 14.49 14.81 -4.58
CA ILE A 510 15.26 13.69 -5.15
C ILE A 510 15.25 13.69 -6.68
N THR A 511 16.38 13.93 -7.31
CA THR A 511 16.52 13.79 -8.76
C THR A 511 16.80 12.34 -9.13
N SER A 512 16.00 11.79 -10.03
CA SER A 512 16.14 10.41 -10.52
C SER A 512 15.61 10.28 -11.95
N CYS A 513 15.63 9.07 -12.49
CA CYS A 513 15.22 8.75 -13.86
C CYS A 513 13.81 9.28 -14.16
N ALA A 514 13.66 9.92 -15.31
CA ALA A 514 12.38 10.35 -15.89
C ALA A 514 12.08 9.55 -17.15
N VAL A 515 10.80 9.40 -17.48
CA VAL A 515 10.39 8.79 -18.75
C VAL A 515 10.97 9.56 -19.93
N GLY A 516 11.46 8.84 -20.92
CA GLY A 516 12.13 9.43 -22.10
C GLY A 516 13.63 9.58 -21.97
N GLY A 517 14.26 9.00 -20.94
CA GLY A 517 15.72 8.91 -20.81
C GLY A 517 16.39 10.05 -20.08
N GLY A 518 15.61 10.99 -19.51
CA GLY A 518 16.09 12.15 -18.74
C GLY A 518 16.03 11.94 -17.24
N TYR A 519 16.06 13.06 -16.51
CA TYR A 519 15.94 13.10 -15.05
C TYR A 519 14.97 14.18 -14.61
N GLU A 520 14.28 13.95 -13.53
CA GLU A 520 13.39 14.92 -12.88
C GLU A 520 13.53 14.83 -11.37
N SER A 521 13.03 15.84 -10.68
CA SER A 521 13.00 15.88 -9.22
C SER A 521 11.61 15.66 -8.68
N ARG A 522 11.49 14.86 -7.57
CA ARG A 522 10.22 14.57 -6.90
C ARG A 522 10.39 14.49 -5.37
N SER A 523 9.32 14.71 -4.53
CA SER A 523 9.29 14.50 -3.06
C SER A 523 8.18 13.55 -2.66
N GLY A 524 8.41 12.79 -1.62
CA GLY A 524 7.47 11.84 -1.08
C GLY A 524 8.21 10.76 -0.30
N THR A 525 7.49 10.05 0.52
CA THR A 525 7.98 8.82 1.11
C THR A 525 8.27 7.76 0.05
N SER A 526 7.63 7.90 -1.12
CA SER A 526 7.94 7.13 -2.33
C SER A 526 9.38 7.28 -2.83
N MET A 527 10.03 8.42 -2.55
CA MET A 527 11.43 8.67 -2.88
C MET A 527 12.35 8.23 -1.76
N ALA A 528 11.86 8.24 -0.53
CA ALA A 528 12.60 7.77 0.65
C ALA A 528 12.74 6.23 0.69
N ALA A 529 11.68 5.50 0.40
CA ALA A 529 11.65 4.05 0.42
C ALA A 529 12.72 3.40 -0.48
N PRO A 530 12.91 3.79 -1.76
CA PRO A 530 13.91 3.17 -2.63
C PRO A 530 15.35 3.42 -2.19
N PHE A 531 15.66 4.48 -1.41
CA PHE A 531 16.98 4.60 -0.76
C PHE A 531 17.24 3.44 0.19
N VAL A 532 16.23 3.07 0.98
CA VAL A 532 16.33 1.95 1.90
C VAL A 532 16.33 0.61 1.16
N SER A 533 15.53 0.48 0.09
CA SER A 533 15.52 -0.73 -0.75
C SER A 533 16.89 -1.02 -1.37
N GLY A 534 17.51 0.00 -1.96
CA GLY A 534 18.88 -0.12 -2.47
C GLY A 534 19.88 -0.41 -1.36
N SER A 535 19.70 0.20 -0.17
CA SER A 535 20.58 -0.06 0.98
C SER A 535 20.48 -1.49 1.50
N CYS A 536 19.26 -2.05 1.53
CA CYS A 536 19.07 -3.47 1.82
C CYS A 536 19.81 -4.35 0.81
N ALA A 537 19.79 -4.00 -0.48
CA ALA A 537 20.52 -4.76 -1.51
C ALA A 537 22.03 -4.72 -1.30
N LEU A 538 22.61 -3.55 -0.91
CA LEU A 538 24.03 -3.45 -0.56
C LEU A 538 24.37 -4.32 0.66
N LEU A 539 23.56 -4.24 1.72
CA LEU A 539 23.76 -5.03 2.94
C LEU A 539 23.59 -6.54 2.69
N MET A 540 22.63 -6.96 1.86
CA MET A 540 22.46 -8.37 1.47
C MET A 540 23.63 -8.86 0.61
N GLN A 541 24.19 -8.03 -0.27
CA GLN A 541 25.41 -8.38 -1.01
C GLN A 541 26.55 -8.64 -0.03
N TRP A 542 26.79 -7.74 0.93
CA TRP A 542 27.81 -7.91 1.95
C TRP A 542 27.55 -9.14 2.83
N GLY A 543 26.36 -9.25 3.38
CA GLY A 543 25.99 -10.29 4.34
C GLY A 543 25.87 -11.66 3.68
N ILE A 544 24.94 -11.79 2.73
CA ILE A 544 24.54 -13.09 2.15
C ILE A 544 25.53 -13.57 1.09
N LEU A 545 25.87 -12.73 0.10
CA LEU A 545 26.67 -13.17 -1.04
C LEU A 545 28.17 -13.20 -0.71
N GLN A 546 28.67 -12.26 0.10
CA GLN A 546 30.06 -12.29 0.58
C GLN A 546 30.23 -13.13 1.86
N ASN A 547 29.14 -13.77 2.33
CA ASN A 547 29.13 -14.71 3.46
C ASN A 547 29.60 -14.10 4.82
N ASN A 548 29.46 -12.77 5.00
CA ASN A 548 29.73 -12.14 6.29
C ASN A 548 28.58 -12.38 7.29
N ASP A 549 27.34 -12.41 6.81
CA ASP A 549 26.13 -12.72 7.58
C ASP A 549 25.06 -13.34 6.66
N PRO A 550 25.03 -14.68 6.48
CA PRO A 550 24.11 -15.35 5.56
C PRO A 550 22.62 -15.20 5.91
N PHE A 551 22.31 -14.72 7.12
CA PHE A 551 20.95 -14.53 7.62
C PHE A 551 20.56 -13.04 7.71
N LEU A 552 21.23 -12.15 6.95
CA LEU A 552 20.94 -10.72 6.96
C LEU A 552 19.73 -10.39 6.07
N TYR A 553 18.53 -10.66 6.58
CA TYR A 553 17.23 -10.37 5.97
C TYR A 553 16.13 -10.22 7.05
N GLY A 554 14.94 -9.79 6.66
CA GLY A 554 13.77 -9.64 7.52
C GLY A 554 14.05 -8.71 8.72
N GLU A 555 13.62 -9.10 9.92
CA GLU A 555 13.80 -8.32 11.15
C GLU A 555 15.29 -8.06 11.48
N LYS A 556 16.19 -8.95 11.10
CA LYS A 556 17.63 -8.73 11.30
C LYS A 556 18.15 -7.60 10.44
N MET A 557 17.71 -7.50 9.18
CA MET A 557 18.00 -6.37 8.31
C MET A 557 17.51 -5.06 8.93
N LYS A 558 16.26 -5.04 9.41
CA LYS A 558 15.70 -3.90 10.12
C LYS A 558 16.55 -3.49 11.31
N ALA A 559 16.99 -4.46 12.13
CA ALA A 559 17.84 -4.20 13.29
C ALA A 559 19.19 -3.55 12.89
N TYR A 560 19.81 -3.99 11.79
CA TYR A 560 21.06 -3.37 11.28
C TYR A 560 20.84 -1.93 10.83
N LEU A 561 19.75 -1.68 10.09
CA LEU A 561 19.40 -0.34 9.63
C LEU A 561 19.10 0.60 10.81
N ILE A 562 18.34 0.14 11.79
CA ILE A 562 18.00 0.88 13.01
C ILE A 562 19.26 1.19 13.81
N ARG A 563 20.14 0.23 14.00
CA ARG A 563 21.40 0.41 14.73
C ARG A 563 22.31 1.43 14.06
N GLY A 564 22.32 1.45 12.73
CA GLY A 564 23.11 2.41 11.95
C GLY A 564 22.45 3.79 11.80
N ALA A 565 21.19 3.94 12.20
CA ALA A 565 20.46 5.18 11.99
C ALA A 565 21.08 6.36 12.75
N ARG A 566 21.23 7.49 12.08
CA ARG A 566 21.74 8.72 12.69
C ARG A 566 20.62 9.58 13.27
N GLN A 567 20.88 10.23 14.37
CA GLN A 567 19.94 11.20 14.96
C GLN A 567 19.85 12.46 14.09
N LEU A 568 18.65 13.04 14.03
CA LEU A 568 18.36 14.29 13.32
C LEU A 568 18.09 15.41 14.31
N PRO A 569 18.50 16.66 14.02
CA PRO A 569 18.44 17.77 14.99
C PRO A 569 17.04 18.20 15.38
N PHE A 570 16.01 17.84 14.60
CA PHE A 570 14.61 18.17 14.91
C PHE A 570 13.97 17.24 15.96
N SER A 571 14.61 16.13 16.30
CA SER A 571 14.06 15.15 17.26
C SER A 571 14.84 15.14 18.56
N VAL A 572 14.12 15.25 19.67
CA VAL A 572 14.70 15.30 21.05
C VAL A 572 14.91 13.90 21.62
N SER A 573 14.12 12.93 21.16
CA SER A 573 14.16 11.54 21.65
C SER A 573 13.99 10.53 20.54
N TYR A 574 14.55 9.34 20.71
CA TYR A 574 14.46 8.19 19.83
C TYR A 574 14.15 6.93 20.64
N PRO A 575 13.31 5.99 20.13
CA PRO A 575 12.50 6.17 18.94
C PRO A 575 11.32 7.14 19.14
N ASN A 576 10.76 7.66 18.03
CA ASN A 576 9.59 8.54 18.06
C ASN A 576 8.67 8.31 16.84
N PRO A 577 7.40 8.78 16.87
CA PRO A 577 6.45 8.51 15.79
C PRO A 577 6.74 9.25 14.47
N GLN A 578 7.65 10.20 14.45
CA GLN A 578 7.95 11.03 13.27
C GLN A 578 9.10 10.48 12.44
N SER A 579 10.17 10.05 13.10
CA SER A 579 11.41 9.61 12.46
C SER A 579 11.83 8.20 12.86
N GLY A 580 11.00 7.48 13.60
CA GLY A 580 11.36 6.15 14.12
C GLY A 580 12.64 6.18 14.92
N TYR A 581 13.60 5.38 14.50
CA TYR A 581 14.91 5.28 15.15
C TYR A 581 15.96 6.25 14.58
N GLY A 582 15.62 7.08 13.59
CA GLY A 582 16.49 8.09 13.00
C GLY A 582 16.61 8.00 11.48
N ALA A 583 17.58 8.69 10.91
CA ALA A 583 17.81 8.73 9.47
C ALA A 583 18.74 7.61 9.01
N LEU A 584 18.46 7.04 7.85
CA LEU A 584 19.28 6.04 7.18
C LEU A 584 20.75 6.47 7.09
N CYS A 585 21.66 5.61 7.54
CA CYS A 585 23.09 5.72 7.30
C CYS A 585 23.72 4.32 7.13
N VAL A 586 23.89 3.90 5.89
CA VAL A 586 24.29 2.52 5.55
C VAL A 586 25.70 2.19 6.02
N SER A 587 26.63 3.14 5.97
CA SER A 587 28.00 2.91 6.46
C SER A 587 28.01 2.59 7.96
N SER A 588 27.17 3.29 8.74
CA SER A 588 27.06 3.04 10.18
C SER A 588 26.45 1.67 10.49
N SER A 589 25.60 1.13 9.60
CA SER A 589 25.03 -0.21 9.75
C SER A 589 26.09 -1.32 9.66
N LEU A 590 27.22 -1.07 8.98
CA LEU A 590 28.32 -2.03 8.79
C LEU A 590 29.47 -1.86 9.80
N THR A 591 29.65 -0.69 10.41
CA THR A 591 30.82 -0.39 11.27
C THR A 591 30.80 -1.08 12.64
N PHE A 592 29.76 -1.82 12.96
CA PHE A 592 29.59 -2.50 14.26
C PHE A 592 29.68 -4.02 14.18
N VAL A 593 30.14 -4.56 13.05
CA VAL A 593 30.26 -6.02 12.83
C VAL A 593 31.72 -6.45 12.84
#